data_b9d53760a886a53f405936a06a0b5457
#
_entry.id   b9d53760a886a53f405936a06a0b5457
#
_cell.length_a   1.000
_cell.length_b   1.000
_cell.length_c   1.000
_cell.angle_alpha   90.00
_cell.angle_beta   90.00
_cell.angle_gamma   90.00
#
_symmetry.space_group_name_H-M   'P 1'
#
loop_
_entity.id
_entity.type
_entity.pdbx_description
1 polymer ?
#
loop_
_entity_poly.entity_id
_entity_poly.type
_entity_poly.pdbx_seq_one_letter_code
_entity_poly.pdbx_strand_id
1 'polypeptide(L)'
;MSATPIPRTLSLVIYGDIDVSRLDEMPPGRQKVSTFRVDESYRERLLGFIDKQASEGHRTYVVCPSIEEKEEQSDDAEEMFDLSLAPTEEKEPPMKAAVSYAAQLRERLRVAKVGFIHGKMKTAEKDAAMAAFVSGETDVLVSTTVIEVGVNVPEATLMVIENAERFGLSQLHQLRGRVGRGRDKSWCILVSDTKNETSARRLEVMCSESDGFKVAEEDLKLRGPGDFFSNGGEFRQHGSADMRFAASLTDPGLIGDAVDAAKALTAADPQLSSAENAALSAIVGDLLASSENTVS
;
A
#
# COMPACT_ATOMS: atom_id res chain seq x y z
N MET A 1 -8.73 2.91 13.29
CA MET A 1 -9.14 2.03 12.18
C MET A 1 -8.12 2.20 11.07
N SER A 2 -7.56 1.11 10.54
CA SER A 2 -6.64 1.13 9.40
C SER A 2 -7.31 0.52 8.17
N ALA A 3 -7.15 1.16 7.01
CA ALA A 3 -7.63 0.63 5.74
C ALA A 3 -6.68 -0.45 5.15
N THR A 4 -5.44 -0.50 5.65
CA THR A 4 -4.49 -1.58 5.36
C THR A 4 -4.58 -2.62 6.44
N PRO A 5 -4.83 -3.90 6.11
CA PRO A 5 -4.75 -4.96 7.09
C PRO A 5 -3.33 -5.01 7.67
N ILE A 6 -3.25 -5.05 8.98
CA ILE A 6 -1.99 -5.33 9.68
C ILE A 6 -1.94 -6.84 9.89
N PRO A 7 -0.85 -7.54 9.54
CA PRO A 7 -0.71 -8.95 9.82
C PRO A 7 -1.03 -9.24 11.30
N ARG A 8 -1.79 -10.31 11.56
CA ARG A 8 -2.22 -10.66 12.93
C ARG A 8 -1.05 -10.74 13.90
N THR A 9 0.05 -11.33 13.45
CA THR A 9 1.30 -11.45 14.20
C THR A 9 1.86 -10.11 14.62
N LEU A 10 1.88 -9.18 13.68
CA LEU A 10 2.40 -7.84 13.92
C LEU A 10 1.48 -7.02 14.83
N SER A 11 0.16 -7.16 14.68
CA SER A 11 -0.80 -6.48 15.55
C SER A 11 -0.69 -6.95 17.01
N LEU A 12 -0.39 -8.22 17.26
CA LEU A 12 -0.15 -8.76 18.60
C LEU A 12 1.14 -8.23 19.23
N VAL A 13 2.18 -8.02 18.40
CA VAL A 13 3.47 -7.48 18.87
C VAL A 13 3.36 -5.98 19.18
N ILE A 14 2.69 -5.23 18.30
CA ILE A 14 2.61 -3.75 18.40
C ILE A 14 1.57 -3.31 19.42
N TYR A 15 0.44 -4.02 19.47
CA TYR A 15 -0.77 -3.64 20.23
C TYR A 15 -1.18 -4.74 21.21
N GLY A 16 -0.22 -5.36 21.89
CA GLY A 16 -0.46 -6.49 22.77
C GLY A 16 -1.45 -6.23 23.92
N ASP A 17 -1.68 -4.96 24.24
CA ASP A 17 -2.62 -4.46 25.25
C ASP A 17 -3.95 -3.93 24.68
N ILE A 18 -4.11 -3.97 23.33
CA ILE A 18 -5.31 -3.45 22.65
C ILE A 18 -6.16 -4.60 22.14
N ASP A 19 -7.47 -4.51 22.36
CA ASP A 19 -8.44 -5.43 21.77
C ASP A 19 -8.53 -5.24 20.26
N VAL A 20 -8.33 -6.33 19.52
CA VAL A 20 -8.36 -6.35 18.05
C VAL A 20 -9.66 -6.97 17.57
N SER A 21 -10.52 -6.15 16.96
CA SER A 21 -11.71 -6.62 16.23
C SER A 21 -11.39 -6.80 14.75
N ARG A 22 -11.65 -7.97 14.21
CA ARG A 22 -11.46 -8.28 12.79
C ARG A 22 -12.77 -8.21 12.03
N LEU A 23 -12.73 -7.56 10.87
CA LEU A 23 -13.79 -7.58 9.87
C LEU A 23 -13.33 -8.50 8.74
N ASP A 24 -13.72 -9.76 8.78
CA ASP A 24 -13.34 -10.82 7.84
C ASP A 24 -14.45 -11.19 6.86
N GLU A 25 -15.65 -10.60 7.03
CA GLU A 25 -16.76 -10.78 6.11
C GLU A 25 -16.87 -9.60 5.12
N MET A 26 -17.18 -9.95 3.88
CA MET A 26 -17.51 -8.95 2.86
C MET A 26 -18.95 -8.48 3.02
N PRO A 27 -19.25 -7.18 2.79
CA PRO A 27 -20.63 -6.72 2.74
C PRO A 27 -21.45 -7.53 1.72
N PRO A 28 -22.73 -7.82 2.04
CA PRO A 28 -23.59 -8.60 1.16
C PRO A 28 -23.74 -7.93 -0.21
N GLY A 29 -23.63 -8.71 -1.28
CA GLY A 29 -23.76 -8.24 -2.67
C GLY A 29 -22.47 -7.70 -3.30
N ARG A 30 -21.37 -7.59 -2.56
CA ARG A 30 -20.08 -7.19 -3.12
C ARG A 30 -19.45 -8.31 -3.93
N GLN A 31 -19.10 -8.03 -5.19
CA GLN A 31 -18.42 -8.99 -6.04
C GLN A 31 -16.89 -8.93 -5.88
N LYS A 32 -16.25 -10.08 -6.10
CA LYS A 32 -14.79 -10.16 -6.12
C LYS A 32 -14.22 -9.40 -7.32
N VAL A 33 -13.24 -8.53 -7.11
CA VAL A 33 -12.54 -7.83 -8.17
C VAL A 33 -11.54 -8.79 -8.83
N SER A 34 -11.68 -8.99 -10.14
CA SER A 34 -10.73 -9.80 -10.92
C SER A 34 -9.47 -8.99 -11.21
N THR A 35 -8.32 -9.47 -10.74
CA THR A 35 -7.05 -8.75 -10.89
C THR A 35 -6.17 -9.46 -11.92
N PHE A 36 -5.59 -8.69 -12.86
CA PHE A 36 -4.71 -9.20 -13.90
C PHE A 36 -3.47 -8.33 -14.04
N ARG A 37 -2.33 -8.96 -14.29
CA ARG A 37 -1.11 -8.29 -14.73
C ARG A 37 -1.03 -8.37 -16.24
N VAL A 38 -0.71 -7.24 -16.87
CA VAL A 38 -0.49 -7.12 -18.32
C VAL A 38 0.79 -6.33 -18.58
N ASP A 39 1.41 -6.58 -19.70
CA ASP A 39 2.54 -5.80 -20.23
C ASP A 39 2.08 -4.80 -21.30
N GLU A 40 3.00 -4.00 -21.82
CA GLU A 40 2.70 -2.96 -22.81
C GLU A 40 2.12 -3.53 -24.12
N SER A 41 2.36 -4.80 -24.44
CA SER A 41 1.80 -5.42 -25.65
C SER A 41 0.26 -5.51 -25.63
N TYR A 42 -0.33 -5.45 -24.45
CA TYR A 42 -1.78 -5.45 -24.26
C TYR A 42 -2.42 -4.04 -24.32
N ARG A 43 -1.63 -2.98 -24.54
CA ARG A 43 -2.10 -1.58 -24.49
C ARG A 43 -3.34 -1.32 -25.35
N GLU A 44 -3.33 -1.76 -26.60
CA GLU A 44 -4.47 -1.55 -27.51
C GLU A 44 -5.74 -2.26 -27.03
N ARG A 45 -5.60 -3.46 -26.47
CA ARG A 45 -6.73 -4.20 -25.90
C ARG A 45 -7.27 -3.51 -24.67
N LEU A 46 -6.40 -2.97 -23.82
CA LEU A 46 -6.76 -2.22 -22.64
C LEU A 46 -7.55 -0.97 -22.98
N LEU A 47 -7.10 -0.18 -23.98
CA LEU A 47 -7.83 1.01 -24.45
C LEU A 47 -9.20 0.64 -25.00
N GLY A 48 -9.29 -0.41 -25.80
CA GLY A 48 -10.59 -0.91 -26.30
C GLY A 48 -11.50 -1.37 -25.17
N PHE A 49 -10.93 -1.93 -24.08
CA PHE A 49 -11.72 -2.34 -22.93
C PHE A 49 -12.22 -1.13 -22.12
N ILE A 50 -11.40 -0.07 -21.97
CA ILE A 50 -11.82 1.19 -21.33
C ILE A 50 -12.98 1.82 -22.12
N ASP A 51 -12.88 1.93 -23.45
CA ASP A 51 -13.94 2.45 -24.29
C ASP A 51 -15.23 1.62 -24.20
N LYS A 52 -15.10 0.30 -24.12
CA LYS A 52 -16.24 -0.60 -23.90
C LYS A 52 -16.91 -0.32 -22.54
N GLN A 53 -16.13 -0.21 -21.46
CA GLN A 53 -16.67 0.10 -20.13
C GLN A 53 -17.40 1.46 -20.13
N ALA A 54 -16.84 2.48 -20.76
CA ALA A 54 -17.49 3.79 -20.91
C ALA A 54 -18.80 3.70 -21.68
N SER A 55 -18.85 2.93 -22.79
CA SER A 55 -20.06 2.73 -23.59
C SER A 55 -21.18 2.00 -22.84
N GLU A 56 -20.82 1.17 -21.85
CA GLU A 56 -21.73 0.45 -20.95
C GLU A 56 -22.16 1.31 -19.74
N GLY A 57 -21.69 2.56 -19.63
CA GLY A 57 -22.01 3.47 -18.54
C GLY A 57 -21.16 3.28 -17.29
N HIS A 58 -20.11 2.46 -17.38
CA HIS A 58 -19.18 2.23 -16.30
C HIS A 58 -18.02 3.24 -16.31
N ARG A 59 -17.38 3.41 -15.15
CA ARG A 59 -16.29 4.36 -14.98
C ARG A 59 -14.97 3.64 -14.68
N THR A 60 -13.89 4.28 -15.08
CA THR A 60 -12.53 3.75 -14.97
C THR A 60 -11.65 4.70 -14.17
N TYR A 61 -10.97 4.18 -13.16
CA TYR A 61 -9.82 4.85 -12.55
C TYR A 61 -8.53 4.43 -13.26
N VAL A 62 -7.68 5.41 -13.56
CA VAL A 62 -6.32 5.17 -14.05
C VAL A 62 -5.35 5.84 -13.08
N VAL A 63 -4.50 5.06 -12.44
CA VAL A 63 -3.55 5.55 -11.45
C VAL A 63 -2.14 5.43 -12.00
N CYS A 64 -1.44 6.56 -12.02
CA CYS A 64 -0.02 6.64 -12.37
C CYS A 64 0.82 6.81 -11.10
N PRO A 65 2.03 6.24 -11.01
CA PRO A 65 2.89 6.47 -9.86
C PRO A 65 3.27 7.94 -9.75
N SER A 66 3.22 8.49 -8.54
CA SER A 66 3.83 9.77 -8.24
C SER A 66 5.33 9.55 -8.09
N ILE A 67 6.12 10.17 -8.93
CA ILE A 67 7.57 10.21 -8.75
C ILE A 67 7.82 11.43 -7.85
N GLU A 68 7.60 11.30 -6.55
CA GLU A 68 8.24 12.21 -5.62
C GLU A 68 9.72 11.83 -5.61
N GLU A 69 10.55 12.66 -6.22
CA GLU A 69 11.94 12.71 -5.82
C GLU A 69 11.90 13.08 -4.34
N LYS A 70 12.29 12.16 -3.48
CA LYS A 70 12.80 12.54 -2.16
C LYS A 70 13.96 13.47 -2.47
N GLU A 71 13.75 14.79 -2.30
CA GLU A 71 14.84 15.67 -1.96
C GLU A 71 15.40 15.10 -0.66
N GLU A 72 16.40 14.25 -0.78
CA GLU A 72 17.28 13.91 0.33
C GLU A 72 17.97 15.20 0.71
N GLN A 73 17.44 15.86 1.75
CA GLN A 73 18.25 16.73 2.57
C GLN A 73 19.27 15.82 3.26
N SER A 74 20.34 15.53 2.57
CA SER A 74 21.57 15.04 3.16
C SER A 74 22.53 16.23 3.21
N ASP A 75 22.50 16.94 4.36
CA ASP A 75 23.69 17.59 4.83
C ASP A 75 24.68 16.49 5.25
N ASP A 76 25.91 16.62 4.73
CA ASP A 76 27.12 15.94 5.13
C ASP A 76 27.24 14.42 4.86
N ALA A 77 27.82 14.09 3.70
CA ALA A 77 29.04 13.26 3.64
C ALA A 77 29.50 13.13 2.18
N GLU A 78 30.67 13.72 1.92
CA GLU A 78 31.48 13.42 0.75
C GLU A 78 31.87 11.95 0.76
N GLU A 79 31.35 11.15 -0.19
CA GLU A 79 32.08 10.00 -0.71
C GLU A 79 31.86 9.87 -2.20
N MET A 80 32.91 10.23 -2.89
CA MET A 80 33.24 10.14 -4.29
C MET A 80 33.06 8.70 -4.79
N PHE A 81 32.02 8.43 -5.58
CA PHE A 81 32.03 7.28 -6.49
C PHE A 81 31.60 7.73 -7.86
N ASP A 82 32.59 7.79 -8.74
CA ASP A 82 32.48 8.08 -10.17
C ASP A 82 31.60 7.00 -10.85
N LEU A 83 30.44 7.38 -11.32
CA LEU A 83 29.64 6.59 -12.24
C LEU A 83 29.13 7.48 -13.39
N SER A 84 30.08 8.03 -14.14
CA SER A 84 29.82 8.52 -15.47
C SER A 84 29.55 7.33 -16.39
N LEU A 85 28.44 7.42 -17.14
CA LEU A 85 28.02 6.63 -18.31
C LEU A 85 26.74 5.79 -18.11
N ALA A 86 25.62 6.46 -17.85
CA ALA A 86 24.32 6.02 -18.35
C ALA A 86 23.59 7.24 -18.94
N PRO A 87 22.96 7.14 -20.11
CA PRO A 87 22.20 8.25 -20.66
C PRO A 87 21.05 8.55 -19.70
N THR A 88 21.08 9.74 -19.11
CA THR A 88 19.96 10.30 -18.36
C THR A 88 18.83 10.57 -19.34
N GLU A 89 17.92 9.63 -19.50
CA GLU A 89 16.59 9.98 -19.98
C GLU A 89 16.04 11.03 -19.02
N GLU A 90 15.77 12.22 -19.55
CA GLU A 90 15.13 13.30 -18.78
C GLU A 90 13.81 12.78 -18.24
N LYS A 91 13.81 12.41 -16.95
CA LYS A 91 12.60 11.99 -16.27
C LYS A 91 11.71 13.22 -16.10
N GLU A 92 10.66 13.30 -16.90
CA GLU A 92 9.66 14.34 -16.74
C GLU A 92 9.14 14.36 -15.27
N PRO A 93 8.94 15.57 -14.70
CA PRO A 93 8.42 15.67 -13.34
C PRO A 93 7.02 14.98 -13.26
N PRO A 94 6.68 14.34 -12.14
CA PRO A 94 5.52 13.46 -12.00
C PRO A 94 4.18 14.08 -12.39
N MET A 95 4.05 15.38 -12.21
CA MET A 95 2.83 16.11 -12.55
C MET A 95 2.64 16.26 -14.06
N LYS A 96 3.73 16.40 -14.82
CA LYS A 96 3.68 16.40 -16.28
C LYS A 96 3.34 15.02 -16.83
N ALA A 97 3.84 13.95 -16.20
CA ALA A 97 3.57 12.59 -16.64
C ALA A 97 2.07 12.24 -16.58
N ALA A 98 1.33 12.60 -15.53
CA ALA A 98 -0.10 12.31 -15.48
C ALA A 98 -0.94 13.19 -16.41
N VAL A 99 -0.58 14.46 -16.53
CA VAL A 99 -1.28 15.38 -17.45
C VAL A 99 -1.02 14.99 -18.89
N SER A 100 0.24 14.67 -19.24
CA SER A 100 0.60 14.20 -20.59
C SER A 100 -0.07 12.85 -20.89
N TYR A 101 -0.13 11.94 -19.90
CA TYR A 101 -0.81 10.67 -20.06
C TYR A 101 -2.32 10.82 -20.23
N ALA A 102 -2.97 11.71 -19.48
CA ALA A 102 -4.38 12.03 -19.67
C ALA A 102 -4.65 12.63 -21.06
N ALA A 103 -3.74 13.46 -21.60
CA ALA A 103 -3.83 13.97 -22.96
C ALA A 103 -3.70 12.86 -23.99
N GLN A 104 -2.73 11.95 -23.84
CA GLN A 104 -2.58 10.77 -24.72
C GLN A 104 -3.82 9.88 -24.69
N LEU A 105 -4.42 9.64 -23.51
CA LEU A 105 -5.66 8.86 -23.42
C LEU A 105 -6.82 9.55 -24.14
N ARG A 106 -6.93 10.88 -24.06
CA ARG A 106 -7.96 11.64 -24.81
C ARG A 106 -7.85 11.50 -26.30
N GLU A 107 -6.64 11.41 -26.83
CA GLU A 107 -6.40 11.22 -28.27
C GLU A 107 -6.67 9.78 -28.72
N ARG A 108 -6.42 8.80 -27.86
CA ARG A 108 -6.49 7.37 -28.19
C ARG A 108 -7.85 6.74 -27.91
N LEU A 109 -8.57 7.21 -26.89
CA LEU A 109 -9.91 6.73 -26.57
C LEU A 109 -10.93 7.40 -27.48
N ARG A 110 -11.89 6.61 -27.96
CA ARG A 110 -12.86 7.08 -28.98
C ARG A 110 -14.19 7.49 -28.37
N VAL A 111 -14.55 6.90 -27.25
CA VAL A 111 -15.84 7.06 -26.58
C VAL A 111 -15.68 7.72 -25.23
N ALA A 112 -14.69 7.27 -24.46
CA ALA A 112 -14.53 7.65 -23.06
C ALA A 112 -14.01 9.09 -22.91
N LYS A 113 -14.66 9.87 -22.06
CA LYS A 113 -14.24 11.22 -21.68
C LYS A 113 -13.26 11.14 -20.52
N VAL A 114 -12.08 11.76 -20.68
CA VAL A 114 -10.98 11.66 -19.73
C VAL A 114 -10.84 12.93 -18.90
N GLY A 115 -10.96 12.80 -17.59
CA GLY A 115 -10.60 13.79 -16.58
C GLY A 115 -9.28 13.42 -15.89
N PHE A 116 -8.72 14.34 -15.11
CA PHE A 116 -7.55 14.08 -14.32
C PHE A 116 -7.58 14.80 -12.97
N ILE A 117 -6.88 14.21 -11.97
CA ILE A 117 -6.66 14.78 -10.66
C ILE A 117 -5.19 14.57 -10.27
N HIS A 118 -4.57 15.59 -9.67
CA HIS A 118 -3.22 15.45 -9.11
C HIS A 118 -3.06 16.21 -7.79
N GLY A 119 -2.04 15.87 -7.01
CA GLY A 119 -1.85 16.38 -5.64
C GLY A 119 -1.79 17.92 -5.53
N LYS A 120 -1.18 18.59 -6.53
CA LYS A 120 -0.99 20.05 -6.55
C LYS A 120 -2.21 20.87 -7.00
N MET A 121 -3.32 20.23 -7.40
CA MET A 121 -4.56 20.96 -7.71
C MET A 121 -5.18 21.54 -6.44
N LYS A 122 -5.84 22.70 -6.59
CA LYS A 122 -6.64 23.28 -5.51
C LYS A 122 -7.82 22.37 -5.15
N THR A 123 -8.24 22.39 -3.89
CA THR A 123 -9.34 21.55 -3.41
C THR A 123 -10.60 21.69 -4.26
N ALA A 124 -11.00 22.91 -4.61
CA ALA A 124 -12.16 23.14 -5.46
C ALA A 124 -12.05 22.51 -6.86
N GLU A 125 -10.85 22.48 -7.45
CA GLU A 125 -10.61 21.85 -8.75
C GLU A 125 -10.68 20.31 -8.63
N LYS A 126 -10.14 19.74 -7.53
CA LYS A 126 -10.24 18.32 -7.23
C LYS A 126 -11.70 17.90 -7.04
N ASP A 127 -12.45 18.69 -6.27
CA ASP A 127 -13.87 18.43 -6.01
C ASP A 127 -14.69 18.51 -7.29
N ALA A 128 -14.42 19.49 -8.15
CA ALA A 128 -15.10 19.61 -9.45
C ALA A 128 -14.79 18.42 -10.37
N ALA A 129 -13.52 18.01 -10.48
CA ALA A 129 -13.13 16.86 -11.29
C ALA A 129 -13.76 15.55 -10.77
N MET A 130 -13.81 15.40 -9.44
CA MET A 130 -14.45 14.25 -8.81
C MET A 130 -15.98 14.28 -9.00
N ALA A 131 -16.63 15.45 -8.90
CA ALA A 131 -18.05 15.60 -9.14
C ALA A 131 -18.41 15.23 -10.59
N ALA A 132 -17.61 15.66 -11.57
CA ALA A 132 -17.77 15.29 -12.98
C ALA A 132 -17.62 13.78 -13.22
N PHE A 133 -16.73 13.14 -12.47
CA PHE A 133 -16.55 11.68 -12.53
C PHE A 133 -17.73 10.93 -11.89
N VAL A 134 -18.22 11.41 -10.74
CA VAL A 134 -19.40 10.83 -10.06
C VAL A 134 -20.68 11.02 -10.89
N SER A 135 -20.86 12.18 -11.52
CA SER A 135 -22.05 12.45 -12.36
C SER A 135 -22.05 11.71 -13.70
N GLY A 136 -20.87 11.23 -14.16
CA GLY A 136 -20.70 10.60 -15.47
C GLY A 136 -20.46 11.57 -16.62
N GLU A 137 -20.13 12.81 -16.32
CA GLU A 137 -19.58 13.74 -17.32
C GLU A 137 -18.19 13.31 -17.76
N THR A 138 -17.48 12.59 -16.89
CA THR A 138 -16.17 11.99 -17.11
C THR A 138 -16.26 10.49 -16.88
N ASP A 139 -15.80 9.69 -17.84
CA ASP A 139 -15.81 8.23 -17.79
C ASP A 139 -14.51 7.66 -17.24
N VAL A 140 -13.39 8.33 -17.48
CA VAL A 140 -12.04 7.93 -17.08
C VAL A 140 -11.41 9.02 -16.22
N LEU A 141 -11.00 8.69 -15.02
CA LEU A 141 -10.30 9.60 -14.11
C LEU A 141 -8.84 9.18 -13.94
N VAL A 142 -7.92 9.98 -14.47
CA VAL A 142 -6.47 9.78 -14.31
C VAL A 142 -5.98 10.47 -13.02
N SER A 143 -5.22 9.76 -12.20
CA SER A 143 -4.67 10.31 -10.95
C SER A 143 -3.19 9.93 -10.78
N THR A 144 -2.39 10.84 -10.19
CA THR A 144 -1.00 10.55 -9.79
C THR A 144 -0.85 10.08 -8.36
N THR A 145 -1.85 10.29 -7.52
CA THR A 145 -1.79 9.94 -6.09
C THR A 145 -2.91 9.00 -5.75
N VAL A 146 -2.72 8.29 -4.64
CA VAL A 146 -3.80 7.54 -4.02
C VAL A 146 -5.02 8.46 -3.95
N ILE A 147 -6.11 8.06 -4.58
CA ILE A 147 -7.39 8.76 -4.48
C ILE A 147 -7.86 8.56 -3.04
N GLU A 148 -7.34 9.38 -2.14
CA GLU A 148 -7.67 9.38 -0.70
C GLU A 148 -9.09 9.86 -0.45
N VAL A 149 -9.73 10.43 -1.46
CA VAL A 149 -11.09 10.93 -1.36
C VAL A 149 -12.02 9.74 -1.17
N GLY A 150 -12.60 9.62 -0.01
CA GLY A 150 -13.53 8.57 0.41
C GLY A 150 -14.86 8.55 -0.35
N VAL A 151 -14.89 9.04 -1.59
CA VAL A 151 -16.08 9.06 -2.43
C VAL A 151 -16.36 7.65 -2.94
N ASN A 152 -17.58 7.20 -2.69
CA ASN A 152 -18.05 5.92 -3.20
C ASN A 152 -18.64 6.12 -4.60
N VAL A 153 -18.05 5.46 -5.61
CA VAL A 153 -18.54 5.46 -7.00
C VAL A 153 -18.87 4.02 -7.38
N PRO A 154 -20.13 3.58 -7.17
CA PRO A 154 -20.53 2.19 -7.43
C PRO A 154 -20.34 1.78 -8.88
N GLU A 155 -20.45 2.71 -9.82
CA GLU A 155 -20.30 2.52 -11.26
C GLU A 155 -18.84 2.40 -11.70
N ALA A 156 -17.87 2.64 -10.80
CA ALA A 156 -16.46 2.43 -11.09
C ALA A 156 -16.14 0.93 -11.04
N THR A 157 -16.05 0.32 -12.20
CA THR A 157 -15.84 -1.12 -12.38
C THR A 157 -14.42 -1.47 -12.81
N LEU A 158 -13.66 -0.51 -13.32
CA LEU A 158 -12.30 -0.75 -13.80
C LEU A 158 -11.29 0.15 -13.07
N MET A 159 -10.24 -0.50 -12.56
CA MET A 159 -9.04 0.13 -12.03
C MET A 159 -7.87 -0.24 -12.93
N VAL A 160 -7.17 0.73 -13.47
CA VAL A 160 -5.91 0.55 -14.21
C VAL A 160 -4.80 1.19 -13.39
N ILE A 161 -3.73 0.44 -13.13
CA ILE A 161 -2.57 0.94 -12.40
C ILE A 161 -1.35 0.84 -13.33
N GLU A 162 -0.86 1.99 -13.74
CA GLU A 162 0.32 2.11 -14.58
C GLU A 162 1.60 1.95 -13.77
N ASN A 163 2.61 1.30 -14.36
CA ASN A 163 3.87 0.99 -13.68
C ASN A 163 3.63 0.39 -12.28
N ALA A 164 2.78 -0.62 -12.22
CA ALA A 164 2.28 -1.21 -10.97
C ALA A 164 3.40 -1.73 -10.05
N GLU A 165 4.58 -2.06 -10.59
CA GLU A 165 5.78 -2.46 -9.85
C GLU A 165 6.30 -1.39 -8.89
N ARG A 166 5.94 -0.11 -9.10
CA ARG A 166 6.36 1.01 -8.25
C ARG A 166 5.52 1.17 -6.99
N PHE A 167 4.38 0.48 -6.91
CA PHE A 167 3.49 0.51 -5.76
C PHE A 167 3.79 -0.63 -4.78
N GLY A 168 3.63 -0.33 -3.50
CA GLY A 168 3.63 -1.36 -2.47
C GLY A 168 2.36 -2.21 -2.50
N LEU A 169 2.42 -3.44 -1.95
CA LEU A 169 1.26 -4.35 -1.90
C LEU A 169 0.05 -3.72 -1.19
N SER A 170 0.30 -3.02 -0.09
CA SER A 170 -0.75 -2.32 0.67
C SER A 170 -1.44 -1.24 -0.18
N GLN A 171 -0.66 -0.46 -0.96
CA GLN A 171 -1.20 0.56 -1.86
C GLN A 171 -2.02 -0.07 -2.99
N LEU A 172 -1.51 -1.12 -3.63
CA LEU A 172 -2.24 -1.86 -4.66
C LEU A 172 -3.55 -2.43 -4.13
N HIS A 173 -3.54 -2.96 -2.91
CA HIS A 173 -4.74 -3.47 -2.26
C HIS A 173 -5.78 -2.37 -1.99
N GLN A 174 -5.35 -1.20 -1.52
CA GLN A 174 -6.23 -0.05 -1.31
C GLN A 174 -6.83 0.46 -2.63
N LEU A 175 -6.02 0.56 -3.69
CA LEU A 175 -6.47 0.97 -5.03
C LEU A 175 -7.48 -0.03 -5.60
N ARG A 176 -7.20 -1.34 -5.52
CA ARG A 176 -8.15 -2.39 -5.91
C ARG A 176 -9.47 -2.26 -5.16
N GLY A 177 -9.44 -1.90 -3.88
CA GLY A 177 -10.62 -1.68 -3.05
C GLY A 177 -11.48 -0.48 -3.43
N ARG A 178 -11.03 0.38 -4.34
CA ARG A 178 -11.80 1.54 -4.85
C ARG A 178 -12.84 1.14 -5.89
N VAL A 179 -12.69 0.00 -6.53
CA VAL A 179 -13.66 -0.58 -7.47
C VAL A 179 -14.37 -1.79 -6.86
N GLY A 180 -15.41 -2.29 -7.53
CA GLY A 180 -16.20 -3.43 -7.04
C GLY A 180 -17.09 -3.09 -5.84
N ARG A 181 -17.57 -1.87 -5.78
CA ARG A 181 -18.52 -1.41 -4.74
C ARG A 181 -19.98 -1.50 -5.18
N GLY A 182 -20.20 -1.71 -6.47
CA GLY A 182 -21.50 -1.97 -7.08
C GLY A 182 -21.79 -3.47 -7.19
N ARG A 183 -22.83 -3.79 -8.00
CA ARG A 183 -23.25 -5.17 -8.30
C ARG A 183 -22.58 -5.74 -9.55
N ASP A 184 -21.91 -4.89 -10.33
CA ASP A 184 -21.32 -5.25 -11.59
C ASP A 184 -19.94 -5.88 -11.40
N LYS A 185 -19.56 -6.74 -12.35
CA LYS A 185 -18.21 -7.31 -12.36
C LYS A 185 -17.19 -6.18 -12.45
N SER A 186 -16.12 -6.32 -11.70
CA SER A 186 -15.09 -5.30 -11.62
C SER A 186 -13.70 -5.89 -11.83
N TRP A 187 -12.82 -5.07 -12.37
CA TRP A 187 -11.49 -5.48 -12.77
C TRP A 187 -10.43 -4.53 -12.24
N CYS A 188 -9.28 -5.08 -11.93
CA CYS A 188 -8.07 -4.33 -11.59
C CYS A 188 -6.96 -4.79 -12.53
N ILE A 189 -6.47 -3.90 -13.38
CA ILE A 189 -5.42 -4.20 -14.36
C ILE A 189 -4.12 -3.55 -13.89
N LEU A 190 -3.12 -4.37 -13.65
CA LEU A 190 -1.78 -3.97 -13.26
C LEU A 190 -0.89 -3.96 -14.50
N VAL A 191 -0.55 -2.77 -14.99
CA VAL A 191 0.32 -2.61 -16.16
C VAL A 191 1.77 -2.58 -15.69
N SER A 192 2.60 -3.51 -16.17
CA SER A 192 4.00 -3.60 -15.74
C SER A 192 4.83 -4.45 -16.68
N ASP A 193 5.94 -3.89 -17.15
CA ASP A 193 6.98 -4.57 -17.92
C ASP A 193 8.17 -5.00 -17.05
N THR A 194 8.00 -5.00 -15.72
CA THR A 194 9.11 -5.30 -14.80
C THR A 194 9.68 -6.69 -15.02
N LYS A 195 11.02 -6.76 -15.06
CA LYS A 195 11.82 -7.99 -15.05
C LYS A 195 12.39 -8.29 -13.66
N ASN A 196 12.18 -7.41 -12.70
CA ASN A 196 12.61 -7.62 -11.33
C ASN A 196 11.72 -8.69 -10.65
N GLU A 197 12.34 -9.77 -10.19
CA GLU A 197 11.64 -10.93 -9.62
C GLU A 197 10.81 -10.58 -8.39
N THR A 198 11.35 -9.74 -7.48
CA THR A 198 10.63 -9.32 -6.28
C THR A 198 9.38 -8.52 -6.63
N SER A 199 9.49 -7.59 -7.58
CA SER A 199 8.34 -6.82 -8.07
C SER A 199 7.33 -7.70 -8.78
N ALA A 200 7.79 -8.63 -9.62
CA ALA A 200 6.93 -9.58 -10.32
C ALA A 200 6.14 -10.44 -9.31
N ARG A 201 6.82 -10.95 -8.27
CA ARG A 201 6.18 -11.73 -7.21
C ARG A 201 5.11 -10.95 -6.46
N ARG A 202 5.37 -9.67 -6.13
CA ARG A 202 4.34 -8.79 -5.52
C ARG A 202 3.09 -8.68 -6.39
N LEU A 203 3.27 -8.48 -7.71
CA LEU A 203 2.14 -8.38 -8.62
C LEU A 203 1.39 -9.71 -8.77
N GLU A 204 2.08 -10.86 -8.72
CA GLU A 204 1.46 -12.19 -8.70
C GLU A 204 0.60 -12.40 -7.46
N VAL A 205 1.09 -12.00 -6.28
CA VAL A 205 0.31 -12.02 -5.03
C VAL A 205 -0.99 -11.23 -5.18
N MET A 206 -0.92 -10.02 -5.77
CA MET A 206 -2.11 -9.20 -6.02
C MET A 206 -3.10 -9.86 -6.98
N CYS A 207 -2.63 -10.66 -7.95
CA CYS A 207 -3.49 -11.37 -8.88
C CYS A 207 -4.15 -12.62 -8.26
N SER A 208 -3.41 -13.35 -7.41
CA SER A 208 -3.87 -14.60 -6.80
C SER A 208 -4.72 -14.37 -5.55
N GLU A 209 -4.35 -13.38 -4.71
CA GLU A 209 -4.97 -13.17 -3.42
C GLU A 209 -5.99 -12.03 -3.44
N SER A 210 -7.19 -12.34 -2.93
CA SER A 210 -8.25 -11.34 -2.75
C SER A 210 -8.42 -10.89 -1.30
N ASP A 211 -7.97 -11.73 -0.35
CA ASP A 211 -8.02 -11.46 1.08
C ASP A 211 -6.92 -10.49 1.47
N GLY A 212 -7.30 -9.34 2.05
CA GLY A 212 -6.36 -8.31 2.47
C GLY A 212 -5.40 -8.75 3.58
N PHE A 213 -5.81 -9.66 4.46
CA PHE A 213 -4.94 -10.20 5.51
C PHE A 213 -3.83 -11.07 4.91
N LYS A 214 -4.17 -11.90 3.93
CA LYS A 214 -3.17 -12.70 3.20
C LYS A 214 -2.22 -11.83 2.40
N VAL A 215 -2.73 -10.78 1.75
CA VAL A 215 -1.88 -9.79 1.06
C VAL A 215 -0.90 -9.14 2.03
N ALA A 216 -1.33 -8.78 3.23
CA ALA A 216 -0.48 -8.19 4.25
C ALA A 216 0.57 -9.19 4.81
N GLU A 217 0.21 -10.45 4.98
CA GLU A 217 1.13 -11.51 5.38
C GLU A 217 2.21 -11.75 4.31
N GLU A 218 1.83 -11.77 3.04
CA GLU A 218 2.79 -11.88 1.94
C GLU A 218 3.68 -10.64 1.80
N ASP A 219 3.13 -9.42 2.04
CA ASP A 219 3.93 -8.18 2.07
C ASP A 219 5.01 -8.25 3.16
N LEU A 220 4.65 -8.73 4.35
CA LEU A 220 5.59 -8.93 5.46
C LEU A 220 6.69 -9.95 5.12
N LYS A 221 6.34 -11.06 4.47
CA LYS A 221 7.32 -12.07 4.03
C LYS A 221 8.28 -11.53 2.97
N LEU A 222 7.77 -10.72 2.03
CA LEU A 222 8.57 -10.17 0.94
C LEU A 222 9.52 -9.04 1.36
N ARG A 223 9.09 -8.20 2.32
CA ARG A 223 9.92 -7.11 2.87
C ARG A 223 10.88 -7.59 3.95
N GLY A 224 10.50 -8.63 4.64
CA GLY A 224 11.16 -9.04 5.87
C GLY A 224 10.77 -8.17 7.07
N PRO A 225 10.92 -8.71 8.29
CA PRO A 225 10.53 -8.01 9.52
C PRO A 225 11.37 -6.75 9.80
N GLY A 226 12.64 -6.70 9.34
CA GLY A 226 13.55 -5.58 9.55
C GLY A 226 13.08 -4.28 8.88
N ASP A 227 12.67 -4.35 7.63
CA ASP A 227 12.19 -3.17 6.87
C ASP A 227 10.87 -2.62 7.38
N PHE A 228 10.03 -3.47 7.99
CA PHE A 228 8.76 -3.04 8.54
C PHE A 228 8.95 -2.13 9.76
N PHE A 229 9.94 -2.42 10.59
CA PHE A 229 10.27 -1.62 11.76
C PHE A 229 11.14 -0.39 11.42
N SER A 230 11.88 -0.41 10.29
CA SER A 230 12.75 0.70 9.89
C SER A 230 12.02 1.83 9.16
N ASN A 231 10.95 1.54 8.43
CA ASN A 231 10.21 2.53 7.61
C ASN A 231 9.03 3.22 8.33
N GLY A 232 8.64 2.76 9.51
CA GLY A 232 7.64 3.42 10.34
C GLY A 232 8.29 4.51 11.20
N GLY A 233 8.43 5.72 10.67
CA GLY A 233 9.06 6.85 11.38
C GLY A 233 8.48 7.16 12.76
N GLU A 234 7.27 6.68 13.09
CA GLU A 234 6.66 6.80 14.41
C GLU A 234 7.16 5.74 15.42
N PHE A 235 7.67 4.61 14.95
CA PHE A 235 8.18 3.54 15.84
C PHE A 235 9.60 3.75 16.33
N ARG A 236 10.39 4.63 15.71
CA ARG A 236 11.71 5.04 16.24
C ARG A 236 11.62 5.80 17.56
N GLN A 237 10.47 6.42 17.86
CA GLN A 237 10.29 7.16 19.12
C GLN A 237 10.05 6.28 20.34
N HIS A 238 9.76 4.98 20.18
CA HIS A 238 9.48 4.07 21.27
C HIS A 238 10.53 2.96 21.40
N GLY A 239 11.83 3.31 21.20
CA GLY A 239 12.93 2.41 21.48
C GLY A 239 12.70 1.03 20.88
N SER A 240 12.74 0.93 19.54
CA SER A 240 12.80 -0.38 18.89
C SER A 240 14.12 -1.02 19.34
N ALA A 241 14.02 -1.77 20.43
CA ALA A 241 15.09 -2.63 20.88
C ALA A 241 15.57 -3.41 19.66
N ASP A 242 16.87 -3.51 19.49
CA ASP A 242 17.52 -4.51 18.65
C ASP A 242 16.81 -5.84 18.87
N MET A 243 15.80 -6.14 18.04
CA MET A 243 15.12 -7.41 18.14
C MET A 243 16.07 -8.47 17.62
N ARG A 244 16.86 -9.03 18.52
CA ARG A 244 17.85 -10.06 18.24
C ARG A 244 17.28 -11.27 17.51
N PHE A 245 15.95 -11.37 17.43
CA PHE A 245 15.21 -12.47 16.81
C PHE A 245 14.17 -11.99 15.78
N ALA A 246 14.47 -10.95 15.02
CA ALA A 246 13.55 -10.41 14.00
C ALA A 246 13.02 -11.49 13.03
N ALA A 247 13.81 -12.52 12.72
CA ALA A 247 13.39 -13.66 11.91
C ALA A 247 12.25 -14.48 12.55
N SER A 248 12.15 -14.50 13.88
CA SER A 248 11.10 -15.23 14.61
C SER A 248 9.75 -14.54 14.57
N LEU A 249 9.70 -13.24 14.22
CA LEU A 249 8.47 -12.46 14.09
C LEU A 249 7.63 -12.85 12.86
N THR A 250 8.14 -13.72 12.01
CA THR A 250 7.40 -14.27 10.86
C THR A 250 6.56 -15.49 11.20
N ASP A 251 6.78 -16.10 12.37
CA ASP A 251 5.99 -17.26 12.83
C ASP A 251 4.83 -16.82 13.75
N PRO A 252 3.58 -16.88 13.27
CA PRO A 252 2.42 -16.52 14.06
C PRO A 252 2.21 -17.36 15.33
N GLY A 253 2.60 -18.63 15.28
CA GLY A 253 2.48 -19.55 16.40
C GLY A 253 3.39 -19.14 17.54
N LEU A 254 4.67 -18.91 17.22
CA LEU A 254 5.68 -18.52 18.20
C LEU A 254 5.35 -17.19 18.90
N ILE A 255 4.79 -16.22 18.14
CA ILE A 255 4.38 -14.94 18.73
C ILE A 255 3.18 -15.12 19.66
N GLY A 256 2.20 -15.92 19.25
CA GLY A 256 1.06 -16.25 20.10
C GLY A 256 1.49 -16.90 21.42
N ASP A 257 2.32 -17.91 21.34
CA ASP A 257 2.87 -18.61 22.51
C ASP A 257 3.67 -17.66 23.42
N ALA A 258 4.45 -16.74 22.85
CA ALA A 258 5.21 -15.76 23.61
C ALA A 258 4.30 -14.75 24.34
N VAL A 259 3.23 -14.26 23.68
CA VAL A 259 2.24 -13.37 24.29
C VAL A 259 1.49 -14.08 25.43
N ASP A 260 1.08 -15.32 25.23
CA ASP A 260 0.37 -16.09 26.26
C ASP A 260 1.27 -16.41 27.45
N ALA A 261 2.55 -16.74 27.18
CA ALA A 261 3.54 -16.93 28.24
C ALA A 261 3.80 -15.63 29.02
N ALA A 262 3.93 -14.49 28.34
CA ALA A 262 4.12 -13.20 28.99
C ALA A 262 2.91 -12.82 29.88
N LYS A 263 1.68 -13.04 29.39
CA LYS A 263 0.44 -12.81 30.17
C LYS A 263 0.38 -13.71 31.41
N ALA A 264 0.69 -14.99 31.25
CA ALA A 264 0.72 -15.94 32.36
C ALA A 264 1.76 -15.54 33.41
N LEU A 265 2.95 -15.13 32.98
CA LEU A 265 4.04 -14.71 33.85
C LEU A 265 3.68 -13.43 34.60
N THR A 266 3.18 -12.41 33.92
CA THR A 266 2.80 -11.13 34.55
C THR A 266 1.58 -11.26 35.46
N ALA A 267 0.68 -12.22 35.21
CA ALA A 267 -0.41 -12.54 36.13
C ALA A 267 0.09 -13.21 37.43
N ALA A 268 1.13 -14.04 37.32
CA ALA A 268 1.72 -14.74 38.47
C ALA A 268 2.72 -13.87 39.28
N ASP A 269 3.52 -13.05 38.59
CA ASP A 269 4.54 -12.17 39.18
C ASP A 269 4.55 -10.81 38.44
N PRO A 270 3.63 -9.89 38.78
CA PRO A 270 3.46 -8.62 38.05
C PRO A 270 4.68 -7.70 38.05
N GLN A 271 5.58 -7.86 39.00
CA GLN A 271 6.79 -7.05 39.16
C GLN A 271 8.07 -7.81 38.82
N LEU A 272 7.96 -9.04 38.34
CA LEU A 272 9.11 -9.92 38.06
C LEU A 272 10.09 -10.00 39.25
N SER A 273 9.55 -10.06 40.46
CA SER A 273 10.33 -9.99 41.71
C SER A 273 10.81 -11.34 42.19
N SER A 274 10.33 -12.45 41.65
CA SER A 274 10.75 -13.80 42.00
C SER A 274 12.19 -14.07 41.54
N ALA A 275 12.92 -14.91 42.29
CA ALA A 275 14.28 -15.27 41.94
C ALA A 275 14.42 -15.94 40.58
N GLU A 276 13.37 -16.67 40.13
CA GLU A 276 13.30 -17.31 38.82
C GLU A 276 13.22 -16.30 37.68
N ASN A 277 12.64 -15.13 37.93
CA ASN A 277 12.42 -14.06 36.93
C ASN A 277 13.51 -12.98 36.96
N ALA A 278 14.52 -13.10 37.82
CA ALA A 278 15.53 -12.06 38.00
C ALA A 278 16.28 -11.67 36.72
N ALA A 279 16.61 -12.64 35.85
CA ALA A 279 17.24 -12.36 34.56
C ALA A 279 16.33 -11.61 33.62
N LEU A 280 15.02 -11.94 33.56
CA LEU A 280 14.04 -11.26 32.74
C LEU A 280 13.75 -9.85 33.28
N SER A 281 13.68 -9.70 34.62
CA SER A 281 13.52 -8.40 35.29
C SER A 281 14.65 -7.42 34.91
N ALA A 282 15.92 -7.91 34.89
CA ALA A 282 17.04 -7.08 34.46
C ALA A 282 16.91 -6.62 32.99
N ILE A 283 16.57 -7.54 32.08
CA ILE A 283 16.40 -7.21 30.65
C ILE A 283 15.27 -6.21 30.45
N VAL A 284 14.11 -6.40 31.10
CA VAL A 284 12.97 -5.48 31.01
C VAL A 284 13.33 -4.12 31.62
N GLY A 285 14.06 -4.10 32.72
CA GLY A 285 14.56 -2.86 33.33
C GLY A 285 15.47 -2.06 32.41
N ASP A 286 16.40 -2.71 31.73
CA ASP A 286 17.30 -2.08 30.75
C ASP A 286 16.54 -1.52 29.54
N LEU A 287 15.52 -2.25 29.06
CA LEU A 287 14.65 -1.80 27.97
C LEU A 287 13.83 -0.56 28.36
N LEU A 288 13.25 -0.54 29.54
CA LEU A 288 12.47 0.61 30.04
C LEU A 288 13.36 1.84 30.26
N ALA A 289 14.56 1.66 30.84
CA ALA A 289 15.52 2.74 31.05
C ALA A 289 16.02 3.35 29.71
N SER A 290 16.19 2.52 28.69
CA SER A 290 16.57 2.99 27.34
C SER A 290 15.44 3.77 26.65
N SER A 291 14.16 3.45 26.93
CA SER A 291 13.00 4.16 26.38
C SER A 291 12.80 5.54 27.02
N GLU A 292 13.08 5.71 28.31
CA GLU A 292 12.97 6.99 29.01
C GLU A 292 14.02 8.01 28.56
N ASN A 293 15.19 7.56 28.16
CA ASN A 293 16.27 8.42 27.66
C ASN A 293 16.02 8.96 26.24
N THR A 294 15.01 8.48 25.53
CA THR A 294 14.67 8.93 24.15
C THR A 294 13.58 10.00 24.15
N VAL A 295 12.97 10.35 25.29
CA VAL A 295 11.86 11.31 25.44
C VAL A 295 12.31 12.64 26.05
N SER A 296 13.61 12.84 26.31
CA SER A 296 14.15 14.10 26.86
C SER A 296 14.86 14.96 25.83
#